data_a6ae5bb1fb983f1c2c0ca2feae158799
#
_entry.id   a6ae5bb1fb983f1c2c0ca2feae158799
#
_cell.length_a   1.000
_cell.length_b   1.000
_cell.length_c   1.000
_cell.angle_alpha   90.00
_cell.angle_beta   90.00
_cell.angle_gamma   90.00
#
_symmetry.space_group_name_H-M   'P 1'
#
loop_
_entity.id
_entity.type
_entity.pdbx_description
1 polymer ?
#
loop_
_entity_poly.entity_id
_entity_poly.type
_entity_poly.pdbx_seq_one_letter_code
_entity_poly.pdbx_strand_id
1 'polypeptide(L)'
;MIYITGDTHGVNDFAKLLDNKYKYLSKCDYVIICGDCGILFDKDSSRVINLYEYLPFSILFVDGNHENFDLLNSYPIEVWNGGKVHRISENIFHLMRGQVFEIDGYKFLTFGGALSFDRNRRVEGKTWWAQESPTEEEYNEAIKNITLNGRQVDFVISHDCPVSWLGAVKQCSKIMHEGY
;
A
#
# COMPACT_ATOMS: atom_id res chain seq x y z
N MET A 1 -15.86 -7.83 -1.90
CA MET A 1 -15.25 -8.19 -0.58
C MET A 1 -13.85 -7.59 -0.50
N ILE A 2 -13.38 -7.16 0.70
CA ILE A 2 -12.07 -6.53 0.87
C ILE A 2 -11.25 -7.31 1.90
N TYR A 3 -10.04 -7.71 1.54
CA TYR A 3 -9.05 -8.28 2.45
C TYR A 3 -7.88 -7.31 2.58
N ILE A 4 -7.20 -7.33 3.73
CA ILE A 4 -6.03 -6.50 4.01
C ILE A 4 -4.88 -7.41 4.41
N THR A 5 -3.69 -7.18 3.87
CA THR A 5 -2.46 -7.91 4.20
C THR A 5 -1.28 -6.95 4.31
N GLY A 6 -0.20 -7.38 4.95
CA GLY A 6 1.07 -6.65 4.97
C GLY A 6 1.94 -6.97 3.76
N ASP A 7 3.19 -6.62 3.87
CA ASP A 7 4.26 -6.71 2.90
C ASP A 7 4.26 -8.00 2.07
N THR A 8 4.48 -7.87 0.77
CA THR A 8 4.59 -9.01 -0.15
C THR A 8 5.93 -9.10 -0.85
N HIS A 9 6.70 -7.99 -0.87
CA HIS A 9 8.04 -7.94 -1.46
C HIS A 9 8.15 -8.66 -2.82
N GLY A 10 7.21 -8.38 -3.71
CA GLY A 10 7.15 -8.98 -5.04
C GLY A 10 6.96 -10.50 -4.97
N VAL A 11 7.96 -11.26 -5.41
CA VAL A 11 7.90 -12.73 -5.43
C VAL A 11 8.21 -13.37 -4.08
N ASN A 12 8.85 -12.66 -3.15
CA ASN A 12 9.36 -13.26 -1.91
C ASN A 12 8.24 -13.78 -1.01
N ASP A 13 7.21 -12.97 -0.81
CA ASP A 13 6.07 -13.31 0.04
C ASP A 13 4.77 -13.51 -0.77
N PHE A 14 4.87 -13.70 -2.09
CA PHE A 14 3.72 -13.91 -2.98
C PHE A 14 2.79 -15.04 -2.51
N ALA A 15 3.34 -16.04 -1.82
CA ALA A 15 2.57 -17.14 -1.26
C ALA A 15 1.45 -16.67 -0.30
N LYS A 16 1.58 -15.51 0.34
CA LYS A 16 0.52 -14.91 1.16
C LYS A 16 -0.77 -14.65 0.36
N LEU A 17 -0.65 -14.40 -0.95
CA LEU A 17 -1.77 -14.12 -1.85
C LEU A 17 -2.39 -15.39 -2.46
N LEU A 18 -1.79 -16.55 -2.23
CA LEU A 18 -2.28 -17.85 -2.69
C LEU A 18 -3.04 -18.62 -1.61
N ASP A 19 -3.30 -18.01 -0.46
CA ASP A 19 -4.05 -18.64 0.65
C ASP A 19 -5.46 -19.04 0.19
N ASN A 20 -5.92 -20.19 0.69
CA ASN A 20 -7.25 -20.72 0.39
C ASN A 20 -8.40 -19.76 0.70
N LYS A 21 -8.21 -18.78 1.61
CA LYS A 21 -9.21 -17.76 1.92
C LYS A 21 -9.56 -16.88 0.71
N TYR A 22 -8.66 -16.75 -0.28
CA TYR A 22 -8.85 -15.94 -1.48
C TYR A 22 -9.42 -16.70 -2.68
N LYS A 23 -9.56 -18.04 -2.59
CA LYS A 23 -9.92 -18.87 -3.75
C LYS A 23 -11.27 -18.58 -4.38
N TYR A 24 -12.18 -17.94 -3.64
CA TYR A 24 -13.51 -17.59 -4.12
C TYR A 24 -13.63 -16.12 -4.55
N LEU A 25 -12.54 -15.35 -4.48
CA LEU A 25 -12.53 -13.97 -4.92
C LEU A 25 -12.57 -13.87 -6.44
N SER A 26 -13.08 -12.74 -6.91
CA SER A 26 -13.16 -12.34 -8.31
C SER A 26 -12.46 -11.01 -8.54
N LYS A 27 -12.34 -10.56 -9.78
CA LYS A 27 -11.76 -9.24 -10.11
C LYS A 27 -12.54 -8.06 -9.52
N CYS A 28 -13.77 -8.28 -9.04
CA CYS A 28 -14.54 -7.28 -8.31
C CYS A 28 -14.24 -7.24 -6.80
N ASP A 29 -13.43 -8.17 -6.32
CA ASP A 29 -12.98 -8.22 -4.93
C ASP A 29 -11.56 -7.66 -4.82
N TYR A 30 -11.19 -7.17 -3.64
CA TYR A 30 -9.95 -6.44 -3.43
C TYR A 30 -9.08 -7.08 -2.35
N VAL A 31 -7.78 -7.12 -2.58
CA VAL A 31 -6.77 -7.35 -1.56
C VAL A 31 -5.90 -6.10 -1.47
N ILE A 32 -5.92 -5.44 -0.30
CA ILE A 32 -5.14 -4.24 -0.01
C ILE A 32 -3.83 -4.66 0.66
N ILE A 33 -2.69 -4.28 0.07
CA ILE A 33 -1.36 -4.50 0.61
C ILE A 33 -0.89 -3.21 1.29
N CYS A 34 -0.54 -3.31 2.57
CA CYS A 34 -0.17 -2.18 3.41
C CYS A 34 1.33 -1.82 3.26
N GLY A 35 1.76 -1.54 2.04
CA GLY A 35 3.14 -1.15 1.72
C GLY A 35 4.07 -2.32 1.45
N ASP A 36 5.27 -1.99 0.98
CA ASP A 36 6.31 -2.93 0.56
C ASP A 36 5.77 -4.02 -0.37
N CYS A 37 4.97 -3.56 -1.34
CA CYS A 37 4.35 -4.44 -2.32
C CYS A 37 5.40 -5.14 -3.19
N GLY A 38 6.45 -4.41 -3.59
CA GLY A 38 7.60 -4.93 -4.32
C GLY A 38 7.30 -5.32 -5.77
N ILE A 39 6.12 -4.96 -6.31
CA ILE A 39 5.77 -5.24 -7.72
C ILE A 39 6.68 -4.47 -8.68
N LEU A 40 7.08 -3.25 -8.30
CA LEU A 40 7.83 -2.31 -9.12
C LEU A 40 9.26 -2.09 -8.63
N PHE A 41 9.83 -2.98 -7.85
CA PHE A 41 11.15 -2.73 -7.26
C PHE A 41 12.27 -2.78 -8.30
N ASP A 42 12.27 -3.80 -9.15
CA ASP A 42 13.27 -3.98 -10.19
C ASP A 42 12.88 -3.26 -11.50
N LYS A 43 13.89 -2.86 -12.29
CA LYS A 43 13.67 -2.23 -13.60
C LYS A 43 12.89 -3.12 -14.57
N ASP A 44 13.05 -4.44 -14.49
CA ASP A 44 12.20 -5.40 -15.21
C ASP A 44 11.12 -5.96 -14.29
N SER A 45 10.16 -5.12 -14.01
CA SER A 45 9.00 -5.49 -13.19
C SER A 45 7.91 -6.24 -13.96
N SER A 46 8.04 -6.38 -15.28
CA SER A 46 7.00 -6.99 -16.14
C SER A 46 6.62 -8.39 -15.69
N ARG A 47 7.60 -9.20 -15.29
CA ARG A 47 7.37 -10.57 -14.79
C ARG A 47 6.56 -10.57 -13.49
N VAL A 48 6.86 -9.65 -12.59
CA VAL A 48 6.16 -9.55 -11.28
C VAL A 48 4.75 -9.00 -11.50
N ILE A 49 4.59 -7.97 -12.34
CA ILE A 49 3.29 -7.44 -12.72
C ILE A 49 2.41 -8.56 -13.29
N ASN A 50 2.90 -9.31 -14.28
CA ASN A 50 2.16 -10.43 -14.88
C ASN A 50 1.74 -11.47 -13.83
N LEU A 51 2.61 -11.79 -12.87
CA LEU A 51 2.30 -12.73 -11.80
C LEU A 51 1.11 -12.25 -10.96
N TYR A 52 1.08 -10.96 -10.60
CA TYR A 52 -0.01 -10.38 -9.82
C TYR A 52 -1.29 -10.19 -10.63
N GLU A 53 -1.19 -9.94 -11.93
CA GLU A 53 -2.35 -9.86 -12.83
C GLU A 53 -3.15 -11.18 -12.95
N TYR A 54 -2.47 -12.33 -12.81
CA TYR A 54 -3.13 -13.64 -12.83
C TYR A 54 -3.93 -13.95 -11.56
N LEU A 55 -3.77 -13.18 -10.48
CA LEU A 55 -4.60 -13.36 -9.28
C LEU A 55 -6.08 -13.14 -9.62
N PRO A 56 -7.01 -13.91 -9.03
CA PRO A 56 -8.43 -13.83 -9.34
C PRO A 56 -9.11 -12.54 -8.85
N PHE A 57 -8.43 -11.70 -8.09
CA PHE A 57 -8.91 -10.46 -7.47
C PHE A 57 -8.08 -9.26 -7.92
N SER A 58 -8.55 -8.06 -7.58
CA SER A 58 -7.79 -6.82 -7.80
C SER A 58 -6.86 -6.53 -6.62
N ILE A 59 -5.66 -6.06 -6.94
CA ILE A 59 -4.66 -5.63 -5.97
C ILE A 59 -4.73 -4.12 -5.83
N LEU A 60 -4.87 -3.68 -4.59
CA LEU A 60 -4.69 -2.30 -4.17
C LEU A 60 -3.48 -2.26 -3.24
N PHE A 61 -2.62 -1.27 -3.33
CA PHE A 61 -1.52 -1.14 -2.39
C PHE A 61 -1.21 0.32 -2.08
N VAL A 62 -0.75 0.59 -0.87
CA VAL A 62 -0.05 1.83 -0.54
C VAL A 62 1.44 1.58 -0.68
N ASP A 63 2.22 2.61 -0.86
CA ASP A 63 3.68 2.48 -0.88
C ASP A 63 4.25 2.23 0.52
N GLY A 64 5.35 1.50 0.59
CA GLY A 64 6.19 1.33 1.76
C GLY A 64 7.51 2.08 1.62
N ASN A 65 8.54 1.66 2.35
CA ASN A 65 9.90 2.18 2.18
C ASN A 65 10.73 1.35 1.17
N HIS A 66 10.27 0.17 0.78
CA HIS A 66 10.91 -0.68 -0.21
C HIS A 66 10.19 -0.61 -1.57
N GLU A 67 10.02 0.63 -2.10
CA GLU A 67 9.45 0.85 -3.42
C GLU A 67 10.46 1.57 -4.32
N ASN A 68 10.41 1.30 -5.62
CA ASN A 68 11.12 2.08 -6.63
C ASN A 68 10.24 3.27 -7.04
N PHE A 69 10.41 4.40 -6.35
CA PHE A 69 9.58 5.59 -6.57
C PHE A 69 9.77 6.21 -7.95
N ASP A 70 10.95 6.06 -8.58
CA ASP A 70 11.14 6.54 -9.96
C ASP A 70 10.25 5.77 -10.92
N LEU A 71 10.15 4.46 -10.75
CA LEU A 71 9.30 3.62 -11.58
C LEU A 71 7.82 3.80 -11.24
N LEU A 72 7.48 3.84 -9.94
CA LEU A 72 6.11 4.03 -9.47
C LEU A 72 5.52 5.35 -10.00
N ASN A 73 6.28 6.45 -9.88
CA ASN A 73 5.86 7.77 -10.32
C ASN A 73 5.90 7.95 -11.86
N SER A 74 6.44 6.99 -12.60
CA SER A 74 6.37 6.99 -14.07
C SER A 74 5.01 6.57 -14.62
N TYR A 75 4.17 5.92 -13.80
CA TYR A 75 2.82 5.53 -14.18
C TYR A 75 1.87 6.75 -14.21
N PRO A 76 0.87 6.76 -15.10
CA PRO A 76 -0.08 7.86 -15.18
C PRO A 76 -0.93 7.92 -13.89
N ILE A 77 -1.22 9.16 -13.46
CA ILE A 77 -2.15 9.40 -12.37
C ILE A 77 -3.56 9.40 -12.95
N GLU A 78 -4.42 8.59 -12.37
CA GLU A 78 -5.84 8.50 -12.68
C GLU A 78 -6.68 8.77 -11.43
N VAL A 79 -7.95 9.10 -11.63
CA VAL A 79 -8.95 9.15 -10.52
C VAL A 79 -9.73 7.85 -10.52
N TRP A 80 -9.70 7.16 -9.38
CA TRP A 80 -10.41 5.92 -9.16
C TRP A 80 -11.10 5.94 -7.80
N ASN A 81 -12.39 5.64 -7.75
CA ASN A 81 -13.20 5.59 -6.51
C ASN A 81 -13.02 6.80 -5.57
N GLY A 82 -12.90 8.00 -6.13
CA GLY A 82 -12.81 9.26 -5.39
C GLY A 82 -11.39 9.74 -5.07
N GLY A 83 -10.36 8.91 -5.23
CA GLY A 83 -8.96 9.25 -4.97
C GLY A 83 -8.06 9.11 -6.20
N LYS A 84 -6.84 9.64 -6.09
CA LYS A 84 -5.80 9.52 -7.11
C LYS A 84 -5.05 8.20 -6.95
N VAL A 85 -4.78 7.54 -8.06
CA VAL A 85 -4.02 6.29 -8.13
C VAL A 85 -2.98 6.34 -9.24
N HIS A 86 -1.89 5.56 -9.09
CA HIS A 86 -1.15 5.10 -10.26
C HIS A 86 -1.76 3.78 -10.71
N ARG A 87 -2.27 3.73 -11.94
CA ARG A 87 -2.77 2.49 -12.53
C ARG A 87 -1.60 1.69 -13.09
N ILE A 88 -1.21 0.62 -12.43
CA ILE A 88 -0.11 -0.23 -12.85
C ILE A 88 -0.58 -1.18 -13.97
N SER A 89 -1.80 -1.73 -13.81
CA SER A 89 -2.45 -2.56 -14.82
C SER A 89 -3.98 -2.52 -14.66
N GLU A 90 -4.71 -3.41 -15.35
CA GLU A 90 -6.17 -3.45 -15.29
C GLU A 90 -6.71 -3.74 -13.88
N ASN A 91 -5.97 -4.50 -13.07
CA ASN A 91 -6.40 -4.92 -11.73
C ASN A 91 -5.34 -4.67 -10.64
N ILE A 92 -4.36 -3.79 -10.90
CA ILE A 92 -3.32 -3.41 -9.91
C ILE A 92 -3.27 -1.89 -9.82
N PHE A 93 -3.53 -1.35 -8.63
CA PHE A 93 -3.60 0.08 -8.38
C PHE A 93 -2.76 0.45 -7.15
N HIS A 94 -1.88 1.42 -7.33
CA HIS A 94 -1.23 2.11 -6.22
C HIS A 94 -2.14 3.23 -5.73
N LEU A 95 -2.58 3.13 -4.48
CA LEU A 95 -3.39 4.14 -3.81
C LEU A 95 -2.48 5.24 -3.28
N MET A 96 -2.52 6.42 -3.91
CA MET A 96 -1.61 7.52 -3.56
C MET A 96 -1.86 8.03 -2.13
N ARG A 97 -0.85 8.64 -1.55
CA ARG A 97 -0.89 9.21 -0.20
C ARG A 97 -1.91 10.33 -0.08
N GLY A 98 -2.54 10.42 1.08
CA GLY A 98 -3.47 11.48 1.42
C GLY A 98 -4.81 11.42 0.68
N GLN A 99 -5.12 10.33 0.00
CA GLN A 99 -6.36 10.16 -0.72
C GLN A 99 -7.42 9.46 0.14
N VAL A 100 -8.70 9.73 -0.17
CA VAL A 100 -9.84 9.02 0.42
C VAL A 100 -10.57 8.30 -0.71
N PHE A 101 -10.69 7.00 -0.58
CA PHE A 101 -11.35 6.11 -1.53
C PHE A 101 -12.66 5.59 -0.95
N GLU A 102 -13.70 5.49 -1.78
CA GLU A 102 -14.93 4.78 -1.42
C GLU A 102 -14.95 3.42 -2.13
N ILE A 103 -14.82 2.34 -1.34
CA ILE A 103 -14.72 0.97 -1.84
C ILE A 103 -15.75 0.11 -1.08
N ASP A 104 -16.65 -0.55 -1.80
CA ASP A 104 -17.75 -1.36 -1.23
C ASP A 104 -18.58 -0.59 -0.16
N GLY A 105 -18.74 0.73 -0.31
CA GLY A 105 -19.49 1.58 0.61
C GLY A 105 -18.74 2.01 1.87
N TYR A 106 -17.44 1.68 1.98
CA TYR A 106 -16.56 2.14 3.07
C TYR A 106 -15.56 3.17 2.57
N LYS A 107 -15.21 4.12 3.45
CA LYS A 107 -14.21 5.16 3.18
C LYS A 107 -12.85 4.76 3.75
N PHE A 108 -11.86 4.72 2.88
CA PHE A 108 -10.47 4.40 3.20
C PHE A 108 -9.59 5.62 3.00
N LEU A 109 -8.97 6.12 4.07
CA LEU A 109 -7.83 7.04 3.94
C LEU A 109 -6.57 6.22 3.69
N THR A 110 -5.80 6.59 2.69
CA THR A 110 -4.51 5.94 2.39
C THR A 110 -3.36 6.87 2.66
N PHE A 111 -2.33 6.36 3.35
CA PHE A 111 -1.13 7.12 3.64
C PHE A 111 0.08 6.19 3.77
N GLY A 112 0.74 5.92 2.66
CA GLY A 112 1.94 5.10 2.58
C GLY A 112 3.20 5.80 3.09
N GLY A 113 4.32 5.14 2.84
CA GLY A 113 5.64 5.61 3.21
C GLY A 113 6.09 5.18 4.59
N ALA A 114 7.40 5.07 4.76
CA ALA A 114 8.08 4.88 6.02
C ALA A 114 9.56 5.28 5.88
N LEU A 115 10.25 5.38 7.00
CA LEU A 115 11.67 5.75 7.02
C LEU A 115 12.55 4.51 7.08
N SER A 116 13.39 4.28 6.07
CA SER A 116 14.41 3.23 6.11
C SER A 116 15.52 3.56 7.11
N PHE A 117 15.69 2.73 8.12
CA PHE A 117 16.75 2.91 9.13
C PHE A 117 18.16 2.60 8.62
N ASP A 118 18.28 1.88 7.52
CA ASP A 118 19.53 1.41 6.94
C ASP A 118 19.98 2.20 5.70
N ARG A 119 19.46 3.40 5.48
CA ARG A 119 19.79 4.29 4.34
C ARG A 119 21.30 4.46 4.12
N ASN A 120 22.07 4.51 5.21
CA ASN A 120 23.53 4.65 5.15
C ASN A 120 24.25 3.45 4.51
N ARG A 121 23.56 2.31 4.34
CA ARG A 121 24.04 1.09 3.69
C ARG A 121 23.45 0.90 2.29
N ARG A 122 22.58 1.81 1.85
CA ARG A 122 21.87 1.75 0.57
C ARG A 122 22.35 2.83 -0.38
N VAL A 123 21.99 2.72 -1.65
CA VAL A 123 22.33 3.67 -2.71
C VAL A 123 21.05 4.36 -3.15
N GLU A 124 21.03 5.70 -3.05
CA GLU A 124 19.89 6.51 -3.48
C GLU A 124 19.61 6.33 -4.99
N GLY A 125 18.33 6.24 -5.35
CA GLY A 125 17.89 5.99 -6.71
C GLY A 125 18.16 4.56 -7.24
N LYS A 126 18.57 3.63 -6.35
CA LYS A 126 18.78 2.21 -6.71
C LYS A 126 18.19 1.23 -5.71
N THR A 127 18.42 1.46 -4.42
CA THR A 127 17.98 0.56 -3.34
C THR A 127 17.22 1.28 -2.25
N TRP A 128 17.15 2.60 -2.30
CA TRP A 128 16.25 3.45 -1.54
C TRP A 128 16.02 4.78 -2.27
N TRP A 129 14.96 5.48 -1.94
CA TRP A 129 14.57 6.76 -2.53
C TRP A 129 14.14 7.73 -1.42
N ALA A 130 14.49 9.02 -1.55
CA ALA A 130 14.08 10.04 -0.57
C ALA A 130 12.55 10.16 -0.47
N GLN A 131 11.83 9.81 -1.53
CA GLN A 131 10.37 9.80 -1.61
C GLN A 131 9.70 8.77 -0.68
N GLU A 132 10.44 7.81 -0.10
CA GLU A 132 9.88 6.91 0.92
C GLU A 132 9.32 7.68 2.13
N SER A 133 9.86 8.86 2.41
CA SER A 133 9.36 9.75 3.47
C SER A 133 8.28 10.66 2.91
N PRO A 134 7.10 10.72 3.55
CA PRO A 134 6.04 11.64 3.15
C PRO A 134 6.46 13.11 3.22
N THR A 135 5.95 13.91 2.29
CA THR A 135 6.16 15.35 2.23
C THR A 135 5.08 16.12 2.99
N GLU A 136 5.34 17.40 3.27
CA GLU A 136 4.34 18.29 3.89
C GLU A 136 3.12 18.48 2.98
N GLU A 137 3.33 18.54 1.67
CA GLU A 137 2.25 18.62 0.68
C GLU A 137 1.32 17.42 0.74
N GLU A 138 1.85 16.20 0.91
CA GLU A 138 1.05 14.97 1.05
C GLU A 138 0.25 14.97 2.36
N TYR A 139 0.81 15.47 3.46
CA TYR A 139 0.06 15.67 4.71
C TYR A 139 -1.07 16.70 4.55
N ASN A 140 -0.80 17.82 3.88
CA ASN A 140 -1.80 18.85 3.62
C ASN A 140 -2.92 18.33 2.69
N GLU A 141 -2.58 17.52 1.69
CA GLU A 141 -3.56 16.84 0.83
C GLU A 141 -4.45 15.90 1.64
N ALA A 142 -3.86 15.12 2.57
CA ALA A 142 -4.63 14.25 3.47
C ALA A 142 -5.61 15.03 4.34
N ILE A 143 -5.16 16.11 4.99
CA ILE A 143 -6.02 16.98 5.83
C ILE A 143 -7.17 17.56 5.01
N LYS A 144 -6.88 18.03 3.80
CA LYS A 144 -7.89 18.55 2.88
C LYS A 144 -8.93 17.49 2.52
N ASN A 145 -8.47 16.30 2.10
CA ASN A 145 -9.36 15.22 1.65
C ASN A 145 -10.20 14.66 2.80
N ILE A 146 -9.64 14.51 4.01
CA ILE A 146 -10.40 14.13 5.20
C ILE A 146 -11.46 15.19 5.51
N THR A 147 -11.11 16.48 5.42
CA THR A 147 -12.05 17.58 5.69
C THR A 147 -13.20 17.57 4.69
N LEU A 148 -12.94 17.38 3.40
CA LEU A 148 -13.95 17.24 2.35
C LEU A 148 -14.89 16.05 2.57
N ASN A 149 -14.40 15.00 3.23
CA ASN A 149 -15.16 13.82 3.60
C ASN A 149 -15.82 13.91 4.99
N GLY A 150 -16.02 15.11 5.51
CA GLY A 150 -16.71 15.34 6.79
C GLY A 150 -15.89 14.92 8.01
N ARG A 151 -14.55 14.78 7.87
CA ARG A 151 -13.60 14.30 8.88
C ARG A 151 -13.90 12.89 9.38
N GLN A 152 -14.51 12.06 8.56
CA GLN A 152 -14.86 10.69 8.89
C GLN A 152 -14.40 9.75 7.78
N VAL A 153 -13.66 8.71 8.19
CA VAL A 153 -13.28 7.57 7.36
C VAL A 153 -13.49 6.31 8.19
N ASP A 154 -13.80 5.20 7.52
CA ASP A 154 -14.02 3.92 8.20
C ASP A 154 -12.69 3.23 8.51
N PHE A 155 -11.71 3.39 7.62
CA PHE A 155 -10.39 2.75 7.74
C PHE A 155 -9.28 3.72 7.35
N VAL A 156 -8.11 3.51 7.98
CA VAL A 156 -6.85 4.12 7.58
C VAL A 156 -5.90 3.01 7.14
N ILE A 157 -5.42 3.09 5.92
CA ILE A 157 -4.43 2.16 5.37
C ILE A 157 -3.10 2.88 5.32
N SER A 158 -2.14 2.38 6.07
CA SER A 158 -0.78 2.91 6.10
C SER A 158 0.24 1.77 6.17
N HIS A 159 1.48 2.05 5.80
CA HIS A 159 2.58 1.10 5.95
C HIS A 159 3.17 1.17 7.35
N ASP A 160 3.46 2.37 7.83
CA ASP A 160 3.96 2.59 9.19
C ASP A 160 2.87 3.24 10.06
N CYS A 161 3.01 3.10 11.37
CA CYS A 161 2.06 3.67 12.32
C CYS A 161 2.61 4.98 12.92
N PRO A 162 1.75 5.90 13.37
CA PRO A 162 2.19 7.09 14.09
C PRO A 162 3.03 6.71 15.31
N VAL A 163 4.12 7.44 15.55
CA VAL A 163 5.04 7.20 16.69
C VAL A 163 4.30 7.13 18.04
N SER A 164 3.25 7.93 18.19
CA SER A 164 2.40 7.92 19.39
C SER A 164 1.66 6.59 19.62
N TRP A 165 1.53 5.76 18.59
CA TRP A 165 0.83 4.47 18.63
C TRP A 165 1.77 3.27 18.78
N LEU A 166 3.09 3.46 18.64
CA LEU A 166 4.09 2.39 18.72
C LEU A 166 3.97 1.55 20.02
N GLY A 167 3.61 2.18 21.12
CA GLY A 167 3.39 1.49 22.39
C GLY A 167 2.20 0.53 22.35
N ALA A 168 1.09 0.95 21.76
CA ALA A 168 -0.13 0.15 21.62
C ALA A 168 0.08 -1.01 20.65
N VAL A 169 0.74 -0.77 19.51
CA VAL A 169 1.04 -1.80 18.50
C VAL A 169 1.95 -2.89 19.09
N LYS A 170 3.00 -2.52 19.83
CA LYS A 170 3.88 -3.48 20.51
C LYS A 170 3.14 -4.31 21.56
N GLN A 171 2.15 -3.74 22.23
CA GLN A 171 1.34 -4.46 23.21
C GLN A 171 0.40 -5.45 22.53
N CYS A 172 -0.23 -5.08 21.42
CA CYS A 172 -1.06 -5.99 20.62
C CYS A 172 -0.27 -7.16 20.05
N SER A 173 0.95 -6.92 19.53
CA SER A 173 1.79 -7.99 18.99
C SER A 173 2.22 -9.01 20.07
N LYS A 174 2.49 -8.56 21.30
CA LYS A 174 2.77 -9.46 22.43
C LYS A 174 1.57 -10.38 22.74
N ILE A 175 0.36 -9.81 22.79
CA ILE A 175 -0.87 -10.60 23.06
C ILE A 175 -1.08 -11.67 21.98
N MET A 176 -0.79 -11.34 20.72
CA MET A 176 -0.93 -12.32 19.61
C MET A 176 0.11 -13.43 19.64
N HIS A 177 1.30 -13.21 20.22
CA HIS A 177 2.34 -14.23 20.37
C HIS A 177 2.21 -15.09 21.63
N GLU A 178 1.50 -14.61 22.64
CA GLU A 178 1.26 -15.37 23.89
C GLU A 178 -0.02 -16.22 23.86
N GLY A 179 -0.80 -16.16 22.79
CA GLY A 179 -2.09 -16.83 22.61
C GLY A 179 -2.08 -18.11 21.74
N TYR A 180 -0.89 -18.69 21.47
CA TYR A 180 -0.77 -19.99 20.74
C TYR A 180 0.19 -20.92 21.45
#